data_4c5a9a4521e6937fd229543baca0dc7a
#
_entry.id   4c5a9a4521e6937fd229543baca0dc7a
#
_cell.length_a   1.000
_cell.length_b   1.000
_cell.length_c   1.000
_cell.angle_alpha   90.00
_cell.angle_beta   90.00
_cell.angle_gamma   90.00
#
_symmetry.space_group_name_H-M   'P 1'
#
loop_
_entity.id
_entity.type
_entity.pdbx_description
1 polymer ?
#
loop_
_entity_poly.entity_id
_entity_poly.type
_entity_poly.pdbx_seq_one_letter_code
_entity_poly.pdbx_strand_id
1 'polypeptide(L)'
;VSTEDRADETILVVDDDDVFRERLAHALRRRGFRVSTAADARAAYELARADSPELAVVDLRMPGTSGLDLVRGLLEIDPLTRVLVLTAFGSIAVALEAMRRGAVNFLQKPASVDEVLCAFSPEHRDTPQAFEVPTLADAEWEHIQRVLNECQGNVCRAAKLLGLHRRTLQRKLAKRPNAR
;
A
#
# COMPACT_ATOMS: atom_id res chain seq x y z
N VAL A 1 -7.21 17.48 17.68
CA VAL A 1 -5.85 17.29 18.21
C VAL A 1 -4.98 18.35 17.58
N SER A 2 -4.39 19.23 18.42
CA SER A 2 -3.63 20.40 17.99
C SER A 2 -2.34 20.01 17.26
N THR A 3 -1.92 20.84 16.33
CA THR A 3 -0.75 20.64 15.44
C THR A 3 0.57 20.57 16.24
N GLU A 4 0.60 21.02 17.48
CA GLU A 4 1.77 21.05 18.36
C GLU A 4 2.11 19.69 18.98
N ASP A 5 1.15 18.76 19.08
CA ASP A 5 1.35 17.44 19.71
C ASP A 5 1.93 16.38 18.73
N ARG A 6 2.09 16.74 17.46
CA ARG A 6 2.56 15.82 16.39
C ARG A 6 4.03 16.01 15.99
N ALA A 7 4.70 17.00 16.54
CA ALA A 7 6.05 17.40 16.11
C ALA A 7 7.14 16.35 16.39
N ASP A 8 6.84 15.29 17.17
CA ASP A 8 7.78 14.22 17.52
C ASP A 8 7.31 12.81 17.08
N GLU A 9 6.09 12.69 16.56
CA GLU A 9 5.53 11.38 16.20
C GLU A 9 6.29 10.77 15.00
N THR A 10 6.77 9.54 15.16
CA THR A 10 7.58 8.82 14.17
C THR A 10 6.71 7.99 13.25
N ILE A 11 7.00 8.03 11.95
CA ILE A 11 6.28 7.24 10.96
C ILE A 11 7.24 6.54 9.99
N LEU A 12 7.08 5.24 9.82
CA LEU A 12 7.80 4.43 8.85
C LEU A 12 6.94 4.21 7.61
N VAL A 13 7.47 4.56 6.42
CA VAL A 13 6.81 4.32 5.14
C VAL A 13 7.55 3.21 4.40
N VAL A 14 6.85 2.09 4.12
CA VAL A 14 7.42 0.93 3.45
C VAL A 14 6.69 0.66 2.14
N ASP A 15 7.40 0.82 1.02
CA ASP A 15 6.85 0.70 -0.33
C ASP A 15 8.01 0.48 -1.31
N ASP A 16 7.88 -0.39 -2.29
CA ASP A 16 8.90 -0.64 -3.30
C ASP A 16 8.87 0.39 -4.45
N ASP A 17 7.77 1.16 -4.59
CA ASP A 17 7.70 2.30 -5.50
C ASP A 17 8.41 3.52 -4.88
N ASP A 18 9.64 3.79 -5.34
CA ASP A 18 10.46 4.91 -4.87
C ASP A 18 9.75 6.26 -5.02
N VAL A 19 9.03 6.46 -6.11
CA VAL A 19 8.36 7.74 -6.41
C VAL A 19 7.21 7.96 -5.43
N PHE A 20 6.39 6.95 -5.23
CA PHE A 20 5.28 7.00 -4.29
C PHE A 20 5.80 7.17 -2.86
N ARG A 21 6.77 6.34 -2.45
CA ARG A 21 7.37 6.35 -1.11
C ARG A 21 7.91 7.73 -0.74
N GLU A 22 8.72 8.34 -1.63
CA GLU A 22 9.30 9.65 -1.36
C GLU A 22 8.26 10.78 -1.37
N ARG A 23 7.27 10.71 -2.24
CA ARG A 23 6.17 11.71 -2.25
C ARG A 23 5.37 11.65 -0.96
N LEU A 24 5.00 10.46 -0.50
CA LEU A 24 4.28 10.28 0.75
C LEU A 24 5.13 10.75 1.95
N ALA A 25 6.39 10.34 2.01
CA ALA A 25 7.32 10.75 3.06
C ALA A 25 7.51 12.27 3.11
N HIS A 26 7.70 12.91 1.95
CA HIS A 26 7.80 14.38 1.88
C HIS A 26 6.55 15.08 2.40
N ALA A 27 5.37 14.58 2.01
CA ALA A 27 4.11 15.17 2.44
C ALA A 27 3.85 14.96 3.94
N LEU A 28 4.24 13.83 4.52
CA LEU A 28 4.16 13.56 5.96
C LEU A 28 5.14 14.43 6.76
N ARG A 29 6.39 14.61 6.27
CA ARG A 29 7.37 15.55 6.88
C ARG A 29 6.83 16.97 6.93
N ARG A 30 6.13 17.42 5.88
CA ARG A 30 5.46 18.74 5.86
C ARG A 30 4.33 18.87 6.89
N ARG A 31 3.81 17.77 7.40
CA ARG A 31 2.81 17.71 8.48
C ARG A 31 3.45 17.60 9.87
N GLY A 32 4.79 17.64 9.97
CA GLY A 32 5.53 17.63 11.22
C GLY A 32 6.01 16.25 11.69
N PHE A 33 5.75 15.17 10.93
CA PHE A 33 6.21 13.83 11.31
C PHE A 33 7.71 13.62 11.08
N ARG A 34 8.35 12.86 11.95
CA ARG A 34 9.68 12.28 11.68
C ARG A 34 9.50 11.02 10.83
N VAL A 35 9.93 11.06 9.57
CA VAL A 35 9.64 10.00 8.60
C VAL A 35 10.89 9.24 8.21
N SER A 36 10.88 7.93 8.47
CA SER A 36 11.81 6.93 7.93
C SER A 36 11.18 6.22 6.74
N THR A 37 11.99 5.80 5.78
CA THR A 37 11.51 5.12 4.56
C THR A 37 12.27 3.83 4.34
N ALA A 38 11.57 2.77 3.88
CA ALA A 38 12.16 1.50 3.50
C ALA A 38 11.58 1.01 2.16
N ALA A 39 12.43 0.45 1.30
CA ALA A 39 12.02 -0.09 0.01
C ALA A 39 11.56 -1.56 0.09
N ASP A 40 11.86 -2.24 1.18
CA ASP A 40 11.55 -3.65 1.41
C ASP A 40 11.39 -3.96 2.89
N ALA A 41 10.92 -5.18 3.18
CA ALA A 41 10.67 -5.63 4.55
C ALA A 41 11.96 -5.74 5.38
N ARG A 42 13.10 -6.06 4.78
CA ARG A 42 14.39 -6.18 5.49
C ARG A 42 14.81 -4.82 6.03
N ALA A 43 14.84 -3.81 5.16
CA ALA A 43 15.17 -2.45 5.57
C ALA A 43 14.17 -1.92 6.61
N ALA A 44 12.87 -2.25 6.47
CA ALA A 44 11.85 -1.89 7.44
C ALA A 44 12.12 -2.49 8.82
N TYR A 45 12.50 -3.77 8.91
CA TYR A 45 12.85 -4.41 10.18
C TYR A 45 14.13 -3.83 10.80
N GLU A 46 15.13 -3.51 10.00
CA GLU A 46 16.37 -2.88 10.48
C GLU A 46 16.05 -1.52 11.13
N LEU A 47 15.24 -0.69 10.48
CA LEU A 47 14.82 0.61 11.01
C LEU A 47 13.97 0.47 12.26
N ALA A 48 12.96 -0.41 12.25
CA ALA A 48 12.06 -0.60 13.39
C ALA A 48 12.77 -1.14 14.65
N ARG A 49 13.83 -1.93 14.48
CA ARG A 49 14.64 -2.40 15.61
C ARG A 49 15.58 -1.33 16.16
N ALA A 50 16.04 -0.41 15.31
CA ALA A 50 16.91 0.67 15.71
C ALA A 50 16.15 1.79 16.44
N ASP A 51 14.99 2.15 15.94
CA ASP A 51 14.09 3.16 16.50
C ASP A 51 12.65 2.76 16.13
N SER A 52 11.92 2.25 17.12
CA SER A 52 10.57 1.71 16.91
C SER A 52 9.60 2.82 16.50
N PRO A 53 8.97 2.74 15.31
CA PRO A 53 8.04 3.77 14.85
C PRO A 53 6.70 3.67 15.57
N GLU A 54 6.10 4.81 15.92
CA GLU A 54 4.74 4.86 16.47
C GLU A 54 3.70 4.52 15.41
N LEU A 55 3.95 4.95 14.16
CA LEU A 55 3.10 4.70 13.00
C LEU A 55 3.89 4.00 11.90
N ALA A 56 3.25 3.10 11.17
CA ALA A 56 3.82 2.49 9.97
C ALA A 56 2.79 2.44 8.84
N VAL A 57 3.20 2.84 7.64
CA VAL A 57 2.42 2.66 6.40
C VAL A 57 3.12 1.61 5.57
N VAL A 58 2.43 0.52 5.26
CA VAL A 58 3.02 -0.66 4.62
C VAL A 58 2.28 -1.01 3.34
N ASP A 59 2.99 -1.09 2.22
CA ASP A 59 2.43 -1.74 1.02
C ASP A 59 2.45 -3.26 1.17
N LEU A 60 1.42 -3.91 0.65
CA LEU A 60 1.33 -5.38 0.65
C LEU A 60 2.17 -6.04 -0.44
N ARG A 61 2.40 -5.35 -1.53
CA ARG A 61 3.09 -5.89 -2.70
C ARG A 61 4.48 -5.33 -2.83
N MET A 62 5.39 -6.00 -2.18
CA MET A 62 6.81 -5.76 -2.32
C MET A 62 7.53 -7.03 -2.80
N PRO A 63 8.63 -6.93 -3.55
CA PRO A 63 9.45 -8.09 -3.90
C PRO A 63 9.94 -8.83 -2.65
N GLY A 64 9.83 -10.15 -2.64
CA GLY A 64 10.34 -11.00 -1.56
C GLY A 64 9.33 -11.26 -0.45
N THR A 65 9.34 -10.50 0.62
CA THR A 65 8.48 -10.72 1.79
C THR A 65 7.10 -10.13 1.59
N SER A 66 6.06 -10.88 1.94
CA SER A 66 4.68 -10.37 1.93
C SER A 66 4.52 -9.21 2.92
N GLY A 67 3.89 -8.12 2.48
CA GLY A 67 3.56 -7.00 3.38
C GLY A 67 2.69 -7.41 4.57
N LEU A 68 1.88 -8.46 4.42
CA LEU A 68 1.12 -9.05 5.53
C LEU A 68 2.02 -9.68 6.61
N ASP A 69 3.14 -10.29 6.22
CA ASP A 69 4.12 -10.83 7.17
C ASP A 69 4.92 -9.69 7.82
N LEU A 70 5.16 -8.61 7.08
CA LEU A 70 5.78 -7.40 7.63
C LEU A 70 4.90 -6.75 8.70
N VAL A 71 3.58 -6.65 8.50
CA VAL A 71 2.64 -6.15 9.53
C VAL A 71 2.84 -6.90 10.84
N ARG A 72 2.80 -8.24 10.80
CA ARG A 72 3.00 -9.07 11.98
C ARG A 72 4.38 -8.85 12.60
N GLY A 73 5.43 -8.85 11.78
CA GLY A 73 6.79 -8.71 12.28
C GLY A 73 7.09 -7.34 12.91
N LEU A 74 6.46 -6.25 12.43
CA LEU A 74 6.56 -4.93 13.07
C LEU A 74 5.90 -4.96 14.46
N LEU A 75 4.73 -5.58 14.59
CA LEU A 75 4.02 -5.73 15.87
C LEU A 75 4.71 -6.70 16.85
N GLU A 76 5.51 -7.65 16.34
CA GLU A 76 6.39 -8.48 17.18
C GLU A 76 7.59 -7.69 17.72
N ILE A 77 8.07 -6.67 16.99
CA ILE A 77 9.13 -5.76 17.44
C ILE A 77 8.58 -4.80 18.47
N ASP A 78 7.47 -4.13 18.16
CA ASP A 78 6.77 -3.24 19.08
C ASP A 78 5.23 -3.36 18.92
N PRO A 79 4.54 -3.93 19.90
CA PRO A 79 3.07 -4.06 19.88
C PRO A 79 2.31 -2.72 19.90
N LEU A 80 2.98 -1.62 20.22
CA LEU A 80 2.37 -0.28 20.22
C LEU A 80 2.42 0.40 18.87
N THR A 81 3.25 -0.08 17.93
CA THR A 81 3.27 0.42 16.57
C THR A 81 1.91 0.26 15.90
N ARG A 82 1.37 1.35 15.38
CA ARG A 82 0.09 1.35 14.66
C ARG A 82 0.35 1.19 13.18
N VAL A 83 0.01 0.04 12.62
CA VAL A 83 0.30 -0.29 11.22
C VAL A 83 -0.92 -0.07 10.34
N LEU A 84 -0.81 0.82 9.37
CA LEU A 84 -1.76 1.03 8.28
C LEU A 84 -1.29 0.31 7.02
N VAL A 85 -2.16 -0.46 6.42
CA VAL A 85 -1.89 -1.05 5.11
C VAL A 85 -2.39 -0.12 4.01
N LEU A 86 -1.52 0.22 3.06
CA LEU A 86 -1.84 1.08 1.92
C LEU A 86 -1.36 0.41 0.62
N THR A 87 -2.28 -0.13 -0.18
CA THR A 87 -1.93 -0.91 -1.36
C THR A 87 -2.80 -0.61 -2.58
N ALA A 88 -2.23 -0.74 -3.78
CA ALA A 88 -2.97 -0.64 -5.04
C ALA A 88 -3.87 -1.88 -5.28
N PHE A 89 -3.68 -2.97 -4.53
CA PHE A 89 -4.30 -4.27 -4.78
C PHE A 89 -5.07 -4.77 -3.55
N GLY A 90 -6.17 -4.08 -3.23
CA GLY A 90 -7.02 -4.44 -2.10
C GLY A 90 -8.25 -5.24 -2.53
N SER A 91 -8.37 -6.47 -2.03
CA SER A 91 -9.66 -7.15 -1.95
C SER A 91 -10.15 -7.15 -0.50
N ILE A 92 -11.45 -7.31 -0.29
CA ILE A 92 -12.04 -7.44 1.04
C ILE A 92 -11.33 -8.53 1.86
N ALA A 93 -10.98 -9.66 1.21
CA ALA A 93 -10.28 -10.75 1.85
C ALA A 93 -8.87 -10.35 2.34
N VAL A 94 -8.14 -9.58 1.55
CA VAL A 94 -6.81 -9.07 1.89
C VAL A 94 -6.88 -8.04 3.01
N ALA A 95 -7.87 -7.14 2.97
CA ALA A 95 -8.10 -6.18 4.05
C ALA A 95 -8.42 -6.87 5.37
N LEU A 96 -9.33 -7.85 5.36
CA LEU A 96 -9.66 -8.65 6.54
C LEU A 96 -8.46 -9.39 7.10
N GLU A 97 -7.60 -9.93 6.23
CA GLU A 97 -6.38 -10.62 6.66
C GLU A 97 -5.37 -9.65 7.27
N ALA A 98 -5.21 -8.44 6.71
CA ALA A 98 -4.38 -7.39 7.28
C ALA A 98 -4.85 -7.01 8.69
N MET A 99 -6.17 -6.80 8.87
CA MET A 99 -6.77 -6.49 10.17
C MET A 99 -6.57 -7.64 11.18
N ARG A 100 -6.73 -8.91 10.76
CA ARG A 100 -6.46 -10.07 11.61
C ARG A 100 -5.01 -10.17 12.07
N ARG A 101 -4.08 -9.67 11.27
CA ARG A 101 -2.65 -9.61 11.61
C ARG A 101 -2.28 -8.40 12.46
N GLY A 102 -3.25 -7.57 12.81
CA GLY A 102 -3.10 -6.46 13.73
C GLY A 102 -2.92 -5.08 13.07
N ALA A 103 -3.11 -4.96 11.75
CA ALA A 103 -3.21 -3.65 11.13
C ALA A 103 -4.37 -2.84 11.75
N VAL A 104 -4.16 -1.55 11.99
CA VAL A 104 -5.21 -0.69 12.56
C VAL A 104 -6.25 -0.29 11.51
N ASN A 105 -5.84 -0.24 10.25
CA ASN A 105 -6.73 0.07 9.12
C ASN A 105 -6.10 -0.36 7.79
N PHE A 106 -6.88 -0.24 6.74
CA PHE A 106 -6.51 -0.56 5.37
C PHE A 106 -7.00 0.54 4.44
N LEU A 107 -6.14 1.00 3.51
CA LEU A 107 -6.50 1.95 2.46
C LEU A 107 -6.08 1.43 1.09
N GLN A 108 -6.85 1.82 0.08
CA GLN A 108 -6.49 1.56 -1.32
C GLN A 108 -5.78 2.77 -1.92
N LYS A 109 -4.69 2.53 -2.67
CA LYS A 109 -4.04 3.56 -3.49
C LYS A 109 -4.94 3.89 -4.72
N PRO A 110 -5.06 5.16 -5.13
CA PRO A 110 -4.40 6.34 -4.58
C PRO A 110 -5.08 6.83 -3.30
N ALA A 111 -4.31 7.21 -2.29
CA ALA A 111 -4.79 7.84 -1.07
C ALA A 111 -4.04 9.15 -0.82
N SER A 112 -4.75 10.16 -0.36
CA SER A 112 -4.16 11.42 0.06
C SER A 112 -3.49 11.28 1.44
N VAL A 113 -2.59 12.20 1.76
CA VAL A 113 -1.95 12.22 3.10
C VAL A 113 -2.97 12.41 4.20
N ASP A 114 -4.04 13.17 3.95
CA ASP A 114 -5.11 13.40 4.92
C ASP A 114 -5.90 12.11 5.20
N GLU A 115 -6.18 11.31 4.17
CA GLU A 115 -6.81 10.00 4.34
C GLU A 115 -5.91 9.04 5.10
N VAL A 116 -4.59 9.03 4.82
CA VAL A 116 -3.61 8.22 5.55
C VAL A 116 -3.59 8.60 7.03
N LEU A 117 -3.55 9.89 7.36
CA LEU A 117 -3.55 10.36 8.75
C LEU A 117 -4.89 10.12 9.44
N CYS A 118 -6.00 10.28 8.73
CA CYS A 118 -7.34 9.99 9.22
C CYS A 118 -7.50 8.50 9.56
N ALA A 119 -6.93 7.62 8.74
CA ALA A 119 -6.99 6.18 8.95
C ALA A 119 -6.27 5.70 10.23
N PHE A 120 -5.36 6.49 10.77
CA PHE A 120 -4.76 6.25 12.07
C PHE A 120 -5.61 6.73 13.25
N SER A 121 -6.65 7.53 13.02
CA SER A 121 -7.49 8.04 14.11
C SER A 121 -8.40 6.95 14.69
N PRO A 122 -8.58 6.88 16.03
CA PRO A 122 -9.42 5.87 16.67
C PRO A 122 -10.88 5.89 16.19
N GLU A 123 -11.37 7.07 15.81
CA GLU A 123 -12.74 7.29 15.36
C GLU A 123 -13.09 6.60 14.03
N HIS A 124 -12.07 6.18 13.27
CA HIS A 124 -12.23 5.51 11.97
C HIS A 124 -11.98 4.01 12.01
N ARG A 125 -11.82 3.41 13.21
CA ARG A 125 -11.64 1.96 13.36
C ARG A 125 -12.88 1.15 12.97
N ASP A 126 -14.07 1.76 13.06
CA ASP A 126 -15.36 1.11 12.85
C ASP A 126 -16.04 1.45 11.51
N THR A 127 -15.42 2.29 10.71
CA THR A 127 -15.94 2.60 9.38
C THR A 127 -15.14 1.81 8.35
N PRO A 128 -15.64 0.64 7.89
CA PRO A 128 -15.08 0.07 6.67
C PRO A 128 -15.27 1.15 5.62
N GLN A 129 -14.18 1.73 5.10
CA GLN A 129 -14.30 2.50 3.88
C GLN A 129 -15.12 1.66 2.90
N ALA A 130 -16.15 2.26 2.33
CA ALA A 130 -16.96 1.57 1.34
C ALA A 130 -16.01 1.05 0.27
N PHE A 131 -15.70 -0.25 0.33
CA PHE A 131 -14.95 -0.91 -0.71
C PHE A 131 -15.82 -0.78 -1.95
N GLU A 132 -15.48 0.15 -2.83
CA GLU A 132 -15.98 0.06 -4.18
C GLU A 132 -15.49 -1.30 -4.68
N VAL A 133 -16.41 -2.24 -4.79
CA VAL A 133 -16.11 -3.54 -5.37
C VAL A 133 -15.58 -3.26 -6.77
N PRO A 134 -14.28 -3.55 -7.06
CA PRO A 134 -13.73 -3.29 -8.37
C PRO A 134 -14.65 -3.93 -9.39
N THR A 135 -15.00 -3.20 -10.43
CA THR A 135 -15.78 -3.80 -11.51
C THR A 135 -14.97 -4.94 -12.14
N LEU A 136 -15.63 -5.86 -12.80
CA LEU A 136 -14.93 -6.93 -13.52
C LEU A 136 -13.91 -6.35 -14.51
N ALA A 137 -14.19 -5.17 -15.06
CA ALA A 137 -13.29 -4.44 -15.97
C ALA A 137 -12.04 -3.92 -15.25
N ASP A 138 -12.17 -3.44 -14.01
CA ASP A 138 -11.05 -2.98 -13.20
C ASP A 138 -10.15 -4.15 -12.78
N ALA A 139 -10.73 -5.25 -12.33
CA ALA A 139 -10.00 -6.46 -11.98
C ALA A 139 -9.26 -7.08 -13.20
N GLU A 140 -9.90 -7.07 -14.37
CA GLU A 140 -9.27 -7.51 -15.61
C GLU A 140 -8.11 -6.58 -16.01
N TRP A 141 -8.30 -5.26 -15.88
CA TRP A 141 -7.27 -4.26 -16.18
C TRP A 141 -6.05 -4.42 -15.27
N GLU A 142 -6.26 -4.57 -13.97
CA GLU A 142 -5.19 -4.81 -13.00
C GLU A 142 -4.40 -6.08 -13.32
N HIS A 143 -5.11 -7.16 -13.64
CA HIS A 143 -4.47 -8.42 -14.02
C HIS A 143 -3.61 -8.27 -15.28
N ILE A 144 -4.10 -7.53 -16.29
CA ILE A 144 -3.36 -7.23 -17.51
C ILE A 144 -2.11 -6.40 -17.22
N GLN A 145 -2.22 -5.34 -16.41
CA GLN A 145 -1.09 -4.48 -16.04
C GLN A 145 -0.01 -5.25 -15.28
N ARG A 146 -0.42 -6.10 -14.35
CA ARG A 146 0.51 -6.95 -13.60
C ARG A 146 1.33 -7.86 -14.52
N VAL A 147 0.66 -8.62 -15.39
CA VAL A 147 1.34 -9.53 -16.32
C VAL A 147 2.22 -8.77 -17.32
N LEU A 148 1.81 -7.56 -17.71
CA LEU A 148 2.61 -6.71 -18.60
C LEU A 148 3.90 -6.24 -17.89
N ASN A 149 3.81 -5.84 -16.62
CA ASN A 149 4.97 -5.46 -15.80
C ASN A 149 5.92 -6.65 -15.58
N GLU A 150 5.40 -7.83 -15.22
CA GLU A 150 6.20 -9.07 -15.12
C GLU A 150 6.90 -9.42 -16.44
N CYS A 151 6.31 -9.05 -17.56
CA CYS A 151 6.89 -9.20 -18.91
C CYS A 151 7.76 -8.02 -19.34
N GLN A 152 8.07 -7.06 -18.44
CA GLN A 152 8.86 -5.86 -18.77
C GLN A 152 8.31 -5.07 -19.96
N GLY A 153 6.98 -4.96 -20.07
CA GLY A 153 6.30 -4.28 -21.16
C GLY A 153 6.16 -5.07 -22.46
N ASN A 154 6.63 -6.31 -22.51
CA ASN A 154 6.55 -7.14 -23.72
C ASN A 154 5.13 -7.66 -23.95
N VAL A 155 4.37 -6.95 -24.80
CA VAL A 155 2.96 -7.25 -25.12
C VAL A 155 2.77 -8.66 -25.70
N CYS A 156 3.73 -9.17 -26.48
CA CYS A 156 3.62 -10.51 -27.08
C CYS A 156 3.73 -11.60 -26.01
N ARG A 157 4.66 -11.45 -25.06
CA ARG A 157 4.85 -12.38 -23.94
C ARG A 157 3.67 -12.30 -22.97
N ALA A 158 3.22 -11.11 -22.64
CA ALA A 158 2.06 -10.88 -21.79
C ALA A 158 0.78 -11.48 -22.39
N ALA A 159 0.54 -11.32 -23.70
CA ALA A 159 -0.61 -11.91 -24.38
C ALA A 159 -0.61 -13.44 -24.29
N LYS A 160 0.54 -14.09 -24.44
CA LYS A 160 0.67 -15.55 -24.26
C LYS A 160 0.34 -16.00 -22.84
N LEU A 161 0.86 -15.30 -21.83
CA LEU A 161 0.60 -15.62 -20.40
C LEU A 161 -0.86 -15.42 -20.03
N LEU A 162 -1.50 -14.40 -20.60
CA LEU A 162 -2.93 -14.10 -20.37
C LEU A 162 -3.88 -14.99 -21.18
N GLY A 163 -3.37 -15.87 -22.06
CA GLY A 163 -4.21 -16.64 -22.98
C GLY A 163 -4.97 -15.78 -24.00
N LEU A 164 -4.47 -14.57 -24.27
CA LEU A 164 -5.11 -13.61 -25.18
C LEU A 164 -4.34 -13.50 -26.51
N HIS A 165 -5.09 -13.18 -27.58
CA HIS A 165 -4.42 -12.79 -28.83
C HIS A 165 -3.80 -11.39 -28.69
N ARG A 166 -2.60 -11.15 -29.26
CA ARG A 166 -1.88 -9.86 -29.16
C ARG A 166 -2.78 -8.64 -29.49
N ARG A 167 -3.58 -8.72 -30.56
CA ARG A 167 -4.52 -7.64 -30.92
C ARG A 167 -5.57 -7.37 -29.85
N THR A 168 -6.05 -8.41 -29.19
CA THR A 168 -7.03 -8.27 -28.09
C THR A 168 -6.41 -7.54 -26.91
N LEU A 169 -5.17 -7.91 -26.54
CA LEU A 169 -4.45 -7.24 -25.45
C LEU A 169 -4.17 -5.78 -25.81
N GLN A 170 -3.70 -5.47 -27.02
CA GLN A 170 -3.49 -4.09 -27.47
C GLN A 170 -4.77 -3.25 -27.41
N ARG A 171 -5.92 -3.80 -27.84
CA ARG A 171 -7.21 -3.11 -27.77
C ARG A 171 -7.64 -2.87 -26.32
N LYS A 172 -7.37 -3.81 -25.41
CA LYS A 172 -7.66 -3.65 -23.98
C LYS A 172 -6.74 -2.61 -23.34
N LEU A 173 -5.46 -2.57 -23.69
CA LEU A 173 -4.52 -1.55 -23.24
C LEU A 173 -4.87 -0.14 -23.74
N ALA A 174 -5.49 -0.02 -24.93
CA ALA A 174 -5.97 1.26 -25.47
C ALA A 174 -7.28 1.75 -24.82
N LYS A 175 -8.07 0.85 -24.21
CA LYS A 175 -9.29 1.17 -23.46
C LYS A 175 -8.96 1.18 -21.97
N ARG A 176 -8.54 2.33 -21.46
CA ARG A 176 -8.45 2.52 -20.01
C ARG A 176 -9.87 2.45 -19.42
N PRO A 177 -10.15 1.61 -18.41
CA PRO A 177 -11.40 1.73 -17.66
C PRO A 177 -11.47 3.14 -17.10
N ASN A 178 -12.64 3.76 -17.11
CA ASN A 178 -12.83 5.16 -16.75
C ASN A 178 -12.19 5.47 -15.40
N ALA A 179 -11.20 6.38 -15.41
CA ALA A 179 -10.93 7.20 -14.25
C ALA A 179 -12.17 8.11 -14.04
N ARG A 180 -13.00 7.79 -13.09
CA ARG A 180 -13.93 8.75 -12.49
C ARG A 180 -13.22 9.57 -11.45
#